data_9958218edbf54ba84c6f4f27b8b06db7
#
_entry.id   9958218edbf54ba84c6f4f27b8b06db7
#
_cell.length_a   1.000
_cell.length_b   1.000
_cell.length_c   1.000
_cell.angle_alpha   90.00
_cell.angle_beta   90.00
_cell.angle_gamma   90.00
#
_symmetry.space_group_name_H-M   'P 1'
#
loop_
_entity.id
_entity.type
_entity.pdbx_description
1 polymer ?
#
loop_
_entity_poly.entity_id
_entity_poly.type
_entity_poly.pdbx_seq_one_letter_code
_entity_poly.pdbx_strand_id
1 'polypeptide(L)'
;DPLWSRGLGDVYKRQHPPNPAIQYLHMQLLEAQVMLKRVFSHMKEYKKYAWLGLLCIGVEVVLEITVPLLMADLIDYGVTNADETYIIKKGLQMALCAVSALILGVGSAKFSALAGQGLGANIRKAEYEKLQSYSFSNIDHFSVSSLVTRLTSDVTNIQNAVSTGMRPFGRSPVMLIFATSFAFRINSTLALVFLVALPTLAVLLILIIINVGPLYGRMQSAIDQVNRCIQENLTAIRVVKSYVRGDYEVEKFGVVNENLKSESEKAFGTAVLNMPAMQFVMYGTILGILLIGGRLINEGQMMIGQLTSFLSYVLLILNSLMMMSNVFLLMTRSLASAERIMEVIDEKIDITDENAKDIAVAKGEIEFDHVWFKYKDTAKEYVLSDVSFHIKPGQTVGIIGQTGSSKTTLVQLIPRLYDVTKGEVKIDGINVKEYPVRHLRDAVAMV
;
A
#
# COMPACT_ATOMS: atom_id res chain seq x y z
N ASP A 1 -31.19 15.59 27.85
CA ASP A 1 -30.44 16.61 27.10
C ASP A 1 -31.40 17.70 26.65
N PRO A 2 -31.22 18.96 27.08
CA PRO A 2 -32.17 20.03 26.75
C PRO A 2 -32.05 20.38 25.26
N LEU A 3 -33.21 20.54 24.60
CA LEU A 3 -33.37 20.82 23.16
C LEU A 3 -32.59 22.05 22.65
N TRP A 4 -32.14 22.97 23.50
CA TRP A 4 -31.34 24.15 23.15
C TRP A 4 -29.88 23.81 22.86
N SER A 5 -29.32 22.71 23.37
CA SER A 5 -27.94 22.29 23.09
C SER A 5 -27.78 21.75 21.68
N ARG A 6 -28.82 21.17 21.07
CA ARG A 6 -28.82 20.69 19.68
C ARG A 6 -28.84 21.85 18.67
N GLY A 7 -29.61 22.90 18.98
CA GLY A 7 -29.69 24.10 18.11
C GLY A 7 -28.40 24.90 18.04
N LEU A 8 -27.65 25.03 19.12
CA LEU A 8 -26.37 25.72 19.19
C LEU A 8 -25.24 24.97 18.42
N GLY A 9 -25.25 23.63 18.45
CA GLY A 9 -24.33 22.80 17.70
C GLY A 9 -24.54 22.93 16.17
N ASP A 10 -25.79 23.04 15.72
CA ASP A 10 -26.12 23.19 14.30
C ASP A 10 -25.86 24.62 13.80
N VAL A 11 -26.06 25.65 14.64
CA VAL A 11 -25.71 27.03 14.32
C VAL A 11 -24.20 27.20 14.25
N TYR A 12 -23.43 26.60 15.16
CA TYR A 12 -21.98 26.64 15.16
C TYR A 12 -21.39 25.95 13.91
N LYS A 13 -21.97 24.82 13.47
CA LYS A 13 -21.59 24.10 12.24
C LYS A 13 -21.92 24.90 10.97
N ARG A 14 -22.98 25.70 10.98
CA ARG A 14 -23.34 26.58 9.83
C ARG A 14 -22.46 27.83 9.77
N GLN A 15 -22.02 28.36 10.91
CA GLN A 15 -21.15 29.55 10.97
C GLN A 15 -19.66 29.23 10.70
N HIS A 16 -19.23 28.02 10.98
CA HIS A 16 -17.87 27.54 10.73
C HIS A 16 -17.92 26.21 9.97
N PRO A 17 -18.11 26.24 8.64
CA PRO A 17 -17.99 25.02 7.84
C PRO A 17 -16.60 24.43 8.08
N PRO A 18 -16.50 23.11 8.32
CA PRO A 18 -15.20 22.49 8.52
C PRO A 18 -14.31 22.79 7.35
N ASN A 19 -13.08 23.18 7.63
CA ASN A 19 -12.07 23.50 6.62
C ASN A 19 -12.07 22.40 5.53
N PRO A 20 -12.28 22.72 4.26
CA PRO A 20 -12.37 21.73 3.18
C PRO A 20 -11.16 20.80 3.15
N ALA A 21 -9.98 21.26 3.59
CA ALA A 21 -8.79 20.41 3.73
C ALA A 21 -8.95 19.34 4.85
N ILE A 22 -9.59 19.68 5.96
CA ILE A 22 -9.85 18.73 7.05
C ILE A 22 -10.91 17.70 6.63
N GLN A 23 -11.93 18.13 5.91
CA GLN A 23 -12.97 17.26 5.40
C GLN A 23 -12.43 16.30 4.33
N TYR A 24 -11.56 16.79 3.46
CA TYR A 24 -10.85 15.99 2.45
C TYR A 24 -9.93 14.95 3.12
N LEU A 25 -9.14 15.36 4.11
CA LEU A 25 -8.27 14.46 4.88
C LEU A 25 -9.07 13.39 5.63
N HIS A 26 -10.20 13.77 6.23
CA HIS A 26 -11.09 12.82 6.92
C HIS A 26 -11.69 11.80 5.96
N MET A 27 -12.08 12.23 4.75
CA MET A 27 -12.60 11.34 3.70
C MET A 27 -11.53 10.36 3.24
N GLN A 28 -10.32 10.83 2.96
CA GLN A 28 -9.18 9.97 2.59
C GLN A 28 -8.84 8.93 3.69
N LEU A 29 -8.88 9.33 4.95
CA LEU A 29 -8.66 8.41 6.07
C LEU A 29 -9.76 7.34 6.17
N LEU A 30 -11.01 7.71 5.90
CA LEU A 30 -12.13 6.78 5.92
C LEU A 30 -12.03 5.76 4.76
N GLU A 31 -11.70 6.22 3.57
CA GLU A 31 -11.45 5.39 2.39
C GLU A 31 -10.29 4.42 2.64
N ALA A 32 -9.18 4.91 3.22
CA ALA A 32 -8.05 4.09 3.59
C ALA A 32 -8.42 3.01 4.62
N GLN A 33 -9.26 3.33 5.62
CA GLN A 33 -9.73 2.36 6.61
C GLN A 33 -10.60 1.27 5.97
N VAL A 34 -11.52 1.65 5.09
CA VAL A 34 -12.37 0.69 4.37
C VAL A 34 -11.50 -0.22 3.49
N MET A 35 -10.55 0.36 2.76
CA MET A 35 -9.63 -0.36 1.89
C MET A 35 -8.78 -1.37 2.68
N LEU A 36 -8.18 -0.93 3.79
CA LEU A 36 -7.40 -1.80 4.67
C LEU A 36 -8.25 -2.95 5.21
N LYS A 37 -9.47 -2.68 5.68
CA LYS A 37 -10.39 -3.72 6.17
C LYS A 37 -10.68 -4.78 5.10
N ARG A 38 -10.85 -4.36 3.84
CA ARG A 38 -11.08 -5.25 2.70
C ARG A 38 -9.84 -6.11 2.40
N VAL A 39 -8.66 -5.50 2.31
CA VAL A 39 -7.40 -6.22 2.13
C VAL A 39 -7.18 -7.23 3.26
N PHE A 40 -7.35 -6.82 4.52
CA PHE A 40 -7.20 -7.72 5.66
C PHE A 40 -8.26 -8.82 5.74
N SER A 41 -9.40 -8.69 5.05
CA SER A 41 -10.38 -9.78 4.95
C SER A 41 -9.80 -11.00 4.26
N HIS A 42 -8.89 -10.80 3.29
CA HIS A 42 -8.20 -11.87 2.55
C HIS A 42 -7.11 -12.59 3.36
N MET A 43 -6.82 -12.13 4.58
CA MET A 43 -5.86 -12.81 5.46
C MET A 43 -6.35 -14.19 5.94
N LYS A 44 -7.68 -14.42 5.98
CA LYS A 44 -8.31 -15.71 6.30
C LYS A 44 -7.61 -16.45 7.45
N GLU A 45 -7.06 -17.65 7.17
CA GLU A 45 -6.36 -18.51 8.13
C GLU A 45 -5.06 -17.93 8.70
N TYR A 46 -4.46 -16.94 8.03
CA TYR A 46 -3.21 -16.29 8.47
C TYR A 46 -3.42 -15.20 9.53
N LYS A 47 -4.67 -14.85 9.87
CA LYS A 47 -4.98 -13.88 10.96
C LYS A 47 -4.36 -14.29 12.30
N LYS A 48 -4.31 -15.59 12.59
CA LYS A 48 -3.68 -16.11 13.81
C LYS A 48 -2.19 -15.75 13.92
N TYR A 49 -1.47 -15.78 12.81
CA TYR A 49 -0.05 -15.41 12.80
C TYR A 49 0.14 -13.90 12.96
N ALA A 50 -0.74 -13.07 12.41
CA ALA A 50 -0.71 -11.63 12.65
C ALA A 50 -0.90 -11.31 14.13
N TRP A 51 -1.88 -11.92 14.79
CA TRP A 51 -2.12 -11.75 16.23
C TRP A 51 -0.97 -12.26 17.09
N LEU A 52 -0.43 -13.44 16.78
CA LEU A 52 0.74 -13.98 17.49
C LEU A 52 1.97 -13.07 17.30
N GLY A 53 2.17 -12.54 16.10
CA GLY A 53 3.23 -11.58 15.83
C GLY A 53 3.10 -10.32 16.68
N LEU A 54 1.91 -9.71 16.72
CA LEU A 54 1.64 -8.53 17.55
C LEU A 54 1.80 -8.81 19.05
N LEU A 55 1.36 -9.98 19.52
CA LEU A 55 1.54 -10.38 20.91
C LEU A 55 3.04 -10.54 21.26
N CYS A 56 3.81 -11.22 20.40
CA CYS A 56 5.27 -11.33 20.59
C CYS A 56 5.93 -9.94 20.63
N ILE A 57 5.55 -9.01 19.75
CA ILE A 57 6.05 -7.64 19.74
C ILE A 57 5.71 -6.91 21.05
N GLY A 58 4.47 -7.03 21.52
CA GLY A 58 4.05 -6.39 22.78
C GLY A 58 4.86 -6.87 23.98
N VAL A 59 5.06 -8.18 24.11
CA VAL A 59 5.85 -8.76 25.20
C VAL A 59 7.33 -8.43 25.04
N GLU A 60 7.90 -8.49 23.84
CA GLU A 60 9.27 -8.08 23.52
C GLU A 60 9.53 -6.64 24.00
N VAL A 61 8.65 -5.70 23.69
CA VAL A 61 8.76 -4.28 24.09
C VAL A 61 8.75 -4.13 25.61
N VAL A 62 7.86 -4.86 26.31
CA VAL A 62 7.80 -4.80 27.78
C VAL A 62 9.11 -5.30 28.40
N LEU A 63 9.68 -6.40 27.89
CA LEU A 63 10.97 -6.90 28.37
C LEU A 63 12.09 -5.91 28.10
N GLU A 64 12.13 -5.29 26.92
CA GLU A 64 13.12 -4.31 26.53
C GLU A 64 13.08 -3.05 27.42
N ILE A 65 11.88 -2.57 27.76
CA ILE A 65 11.69 -1.44 28.65
C ILE A 65 12.08 -1.78 30.11
N THR A 66 12.01 -3.07 30.49
CA THR A 66 12.39 -3.52 31.83
C THR A 66 13.91 -3.51 32.03
N VAL A 67 14.72 -3.68 30.98
CA VAL A 67 16.18 -3.73 31.08
C VAL A 67 16.78 -2.44 31.66
N PRO A 68 16.41 -1.20 31.21
CA PRO A 68 16.90 0.02 31.83
C PRO A 68 16.51 0.17 33.31
N LEU A 69 15.33 -0.34 33.74
CA LEU A 69 14.96 -0.32 35.17
C LEU A 69 15.88 -1.23 35.99
N LEU A 70 16.12 -2.43 35.52
CA LEU A 70 17.04 -3.35 36.18
C LEU A 70 18.47 -2.78 36.24
N MET A 71 18.87 -2.01 35.20
CA MET A 71 20.15 -1.32 35.17
C MET A 71 20.22 -0.21 36.24
N ALA A 72 19.11 0.55 36.42
CA ALA A 72 19.05 1.53 37.49
C ALA A 72 19.25 0.89 38.87
N ASP A 73 18.46 -0.16 39.16
CA ASP A 73 18.58 -0.89 40.41
C ASP A 73 20.00 -1.43 40.63
N LEU A 74 20.61 -1.97 39.57
CA LEU A 74 21.96 -2.51 39.63
C LEU A 74 22.99 -1.44 40.02
N ILE A 75 22.89 -0.22 39.44
CA ILE A 75 23.78 0.88 39.74
C ILE A 75 23.50 1.45 41.13
N ASP A 76 22.21 1.75 41.42
CA ASP A 76 21.84 2.50 42.62
C ASP A 76 21.97 1.69 43.91
N TYR A 77 21.70 0.38 43.85
CA TYR A 77 21.77 -0.48 45.05
C TYR A 77 22.96 -1.47 45.01
N GLY A 78 23.33 -1.98 43.82
CA GLY A 78 24.43 -2.96 43.71
C GLY A 78 25.80 -2.27 43.75
N VAL A 79 26.05 -1.35 42.80
CA VAL A 79 27.36 -0.70 42.66
C VAL A 79 27.63 0.26 43.84
N THR A 80 26.62 1.06 44.20
CA THR A 80 26.76 2.04 45.27
C THR A 80 27.04 1.38 46.63
N ASN A 81 26.46 0.22 46.92
CA ASN A 81 26.67 -0.53 48.15
C ASN A 81 27.79 -1.59 48.05
N ALA A 82 28.43 -1.74 46.87
CA ALA A 82 29.44 -2.75 46.59
C ALA A 82 28.93 -4.21 46.86
N ASP A 83 27.63 -4.46 46.63
CA ASP A 83 27.01 -5.80 46.81
C ASP A 83 27.12 -6.61 45.51
N GLU A 84 28.17 -7.45 45.46
CA GLU A 84 28.42 -8.32 44.30
C GLU A 84 27.25 -9.28 44.02
N THR A 85 26.62 -9.81 45.08
CA THR A 85 25.51 -10.78 44.95
C THR A 85 24.31 -10.12 44.27
N TYR A 86 24.00 -8.88 44.66
CA TYR A 86 22.94 -8.11 44.04
C TYR A 86 23.23 -7.77 42.58
N ILE A 87 24.49 -7.38 42.28
CA ILE A 87 24.95 -7.10 40.90
C ILE A 87 24.78 -8.33 40.01
N ILE A 88 25.25 -9.49 40.46
CA ILE A 88 25.15 -10.77 39.71
C ILE A 88 23.67 -11.12 39.50
N LYS A 89 22.84 -11.05 40.53
CA LYS A 89 21.41 -11.34 40.45
C LYS A 89 20.68 -10.44 39.42
N LYS A 90 20.92 -9.13 39.47
CA LYS A 90 20.31 -8.17 38.52
C LYS A 90 20.87 -8.36 37.12
N GLY A 91 22.18 -8.58 36.98
CA GLY A 91 22.80 -8.91 35.69
C GLY A 91 22.21 -10.16 35.03
N LEU A 92 21.97 -11.21 35.83
CA LEU A 92 21.33 -12.44 35.34
C LEU A 92 19.87 -12.18 34.91
N GLN A 93 19.12 -11.36 35.65
CA GLN A 93 17.76 -10.94 35.26
C GLN A 93 17.77 -10.16 33.95
N MET A 94 18.71 -9.22 33.75
CA MET A 94 18.87 -8.48 32.49
C MET A 94 19.21 -9.42 31.32
N ALA A 95 20.12 -10.38 31.54
CA ALA A 95 20.47 -11.38 30.54
C ALA A 95 19.27 -12.26 30.17
N LEU A 96 18.47 -12.68 31.15
CA LEU A 96 17.23 -13.43 30.91
C LEU A 96 16.21 -12.62 30.11
N CYS A 97 16.01 -11.34 30.44
CA CYS A 97 15.14 -10.43 29.67
C CYS A 97 15.64 -10.27 28.23
N ALA A 98 16.95 -10.10 28.03
CA ALA A 98 17.55 -9.95 26.69
C ALA A 98 17.38 -11.22 25.84
N VAL A 99 17.64 -12.41 26.40
CA VAL A 99 17.43 -13.69 25.71
C VAL A 99 15.96 -13.91 25.38
N SER A 100 15.06 -13.62 26.33
CA SER A 100 13.62 -13.73 26.10
C SER A 100 13.12 -12.75 25.01
N ALA A 101 13.60 -11.51 25.03
CA ALA A 101 13.32 -10.53 24.01
C ALA A 101 13.84 -10.98 22.62
N LEU A 102 15.03 -11.56 22.54
CA LEU A 102 15.57 -12.13 21.31
C LEU A 102 14.67 -13.23 20.75
N ILE A 103 14.24 -14.18 21.57
CA ILE A 103 13.36 -15.29 21.15
C ILE A 103 12.03 -14.74 20.63
N LEU A 104 11.44 -13.77 21.35
CA LEU A 104 10.19 -13.12 20.94
C LEU A 104 10.37 -12.29 19.69
N GLY A 105 11.50 -11.61 19.53
CA GLY A 105 11.86 -10.85 18.35
C GLY A 105 11.97 -11.73 17.08
N VAL A 106 12.63 -12.88 17.19
CA VAL A 106 12.69 -13.88 16.11
C VAL A 106 11.30 -14.46 15.83
N GLY A 107 10.54 -14.78 16.89
CA GLY A 107 9.16 -15.24 16.77
C GLY A 107 8.26 -14.21 16.05
N SER A 108 8.33 -12.95 16.46
CA SER A 108 7.56 -11.86 15.83
C SER A 108 7.90 -11.68 14.35
N ALA A 109 9.18 -11.74 13.97
CA ALA A 109 9.62 -11.67 12.60
C ALA A 109 9.08 -12.82 11.75
N LYS A 110 9.16 -14.06 12.28
CA LYS A 110 8.61 -15.25 11.62
C LYS A 110 7.10 -15.16 11.43
N PHE A 111 6.35 -14.77 12.46
CA PHE A 111 4.90 -14.68 12.38
C PHE A 111 4.45 -13.53 11.46
N SER A 112 5.15 -12.40 11.48
CA SER A 112 4.90 -11.29 10.55
C SER A 112 5.14 -11.70 9.09
N ALA A 113 6.22 -12.43 8.83
CA ALA A 113 6.52 -12.97 7.51
C ALA A 113 5.44 -13.95 7.04
N LEU A 114 5.03 -14.90 7.90
CA LEU A 114 3.96 -15.86 7.58
C LEU A 114 2.62 -15.15 7.30
N ALA A 115 2.28 -14.15 8.09
CA ALA A 115 1.07 -13.36 7.89
C ALA A 115 1.09 -12.59 6.56
N GLY A 116 2.19 -11.92 6.25
CA GLY A 116 2.33 -11.14 5.01
C GLY A 116 2.40 -12.03 3.77
N GLN A 117 3.20 -13.11 3.80
CA GLN A 117 3.30 -14.04 2.68
C GLN A 117 1.96 -14.76 2.42
N GLY A 118 1.28 -15.19 3.48
CA GLY A 118 -0.03 -15.81 3.38
C GLY A 118 -1.11 -14.86 2.85
N LEU A 119 -1.11 -13.61 3.30
CA LEU A 119 -1.99 -12.58 2.74
C LEU A 119 -1.75 -12.39 1.24
N GLY A 120 -0.49 -12.26 0.83
CA GLY A 120 -0.14 -12.10 -0.60
C GLY A 120 -0.58 -13.30 -1.44
N ALA A 121 -0.41 -14.52 -0.93
CA ALA A 121 -0.86 -15.73 -1.62
C ALA A 121 -2.39 -15.75 -1.81
N ASN A 122 -3.14 -15.39 -0.77
CA ASN A 122 -4.61 -15.35 -0.83
C ASN A 122 -5.13 -14.25 -1.75
N ILE A 123 -4.49 -13.08 -1.78
CA ILE A 123 -4.85 -11.99 -2.70
C ILE A 123 -4.59 -12.43 -4.15
N ARG A 124 -3.39 -12.96 -4.47
CA ARG A 124 -3.08 -13.45 -5.83
C ARG A 124 -4.07 -14.52 -6.29
N LYS A 125 -4.44 -15.42 -5.37
CA LYS A 125 -5.45 -16.44 -5.68
C LYS A 125 -6.80 -15.80 -6.00
N ALA A 126 -7.26 -14.85 -5.19
CA ALA A 126 -8.53 -14.15 -5.39
C ALA A 126 -8.55 -13.36 -6.71
N GLU A 127 -7.47 -12.61 -7.01
CA GLU A 127 -7.33 -11.89 -8.29
C GLU A 127 -7.31 -12.84 -9.47
N TYR A 128 -6.54 -13.94 -9.39
CA TYR A 128 -6.44 -14.89 -10.48
C TYR A 128 -7.78 -15.61 -10.74
N GLU A 129 -8.49 -16.03 -9.69
CA GLU A 129 -9.84 -16.59 -9.79
C GLU A 129 -10.81 -15.58 -10.44
N LYS A 130 -10.72 -14.32 -10.07
CA LYS A 130 -11.54 -13.26 -10.66
C LYS A 130 -11.23 -13.03 -12.14
N LEU A 131 -9.95 -12.99 -12.51
CA LEU A 131 -9.51 -12.84 -13.90
C LEU A 131 -9.99 -14.01 -14.79
N GLN A 132 -10.02 -15.24 -14.25
CA GLN A 132 -10.55 -16.38 -15.00
C GLN A 132 -12.07 -16.28 -15.26
N SER A 133 -12.79 -15.49 -14.47
CA SER A 133 -14.22 -15.22 -14.65
C SER A 133 -14.51 -14.03 -15.57
N TYR A 134 -13.51 -13.28 -16.01
CA TYR A 134 -13.66 -12.11 -16.86
C TYR A 134 -14.11 -12.51 -18.28
N SER A 135 -14.93 -11.65 -18.86
CA SER A 135 -15.19 -11.63 -20.29
C SER A 135 -14.04 -10.95 -21.05
N PHE A 136 -14.08 -11.02 -22.37
CA PHE A 136 -13.15 -10.30 -23.22
C PHE A 136 -13.27 -8.77 -23.04
N SER A 137 -14.49 -8.25 -22.86
CA SER A 137 -14.72 -6.83 -22.58
C SER A 137 -14.05 -6.37 -21.28
N ASN A 138 -14.15 -7.17 -20.20
CA ASN A 138 -13.45 -6.87 -18.95
C ASN A 138 -11.92 -6.86 -19.14
N ILE A 139 -11.37 -7.82 -19.93
CA ILE A 139 -9.92 -7.86 -20.21
C ILE A 139 -9.49 -6.64 -21.04
N ASP A 140 -10.30 -6.21 -22.01
CA ASP A 140 -10.01 -5.04 -22.83
C ASP A 140 -10.05 -3.72 -22.05
N HIS A 141 -10.76 -3.68 -20.91
CA HIS A 141 -10.76 -2.55 -19.97
C HIS A 141 -9.40 -2.36 -19.32
N PHE A 142 -8.69 -3.45 -19.03
CA PHE A 142 -7.35 -3.45 -18.46
C PHE A 142 -6.30 -3.80 -19.52
N SER A 143 -5.13 -3.16 -19.47
CA SER A 143 -4.00 -3.66 -20.27
C SER A 143 -3.40 -4.92 -19.61
N VAL A 144 -2.95 -5.88 -20.41
CA VAL A 144 -2.30 -7.11 -19.90
C VAL A 144 -1.12 -6.79 -18.99
N SER A 145 -0.30 -5.79 -19.35
CA SER A 145 0.82 -5.34 -18.52
C SER A 145 0.38 -4.80 -17.16
N SER A 146 -0.77 -4.10 -17.10
CA SER A 146 -1.34 -3.62 -15.85
C SER A 146 -1.81 -4.77 -14.96
N LEU A 147 -2.49 -5.77 -15.52
CA LEU A 147 -2.94 -6.96 -14.78
C LEU A 147 -1.76 -7.76 -14.21
N VAL A 148 -0.69 -7.93 -15.00
CA VAL A 148 0.54 -8.58 -14.53
C VAL A 148 1.17 -7.80 -13.37
N THR A 149 1.22 -6.48 -13.45
CA THR A 149 1.77 -5.62 -12.39
C THR A 149 0.95 -5.74 -11.10
N ARG A 150 -0.38 -5.81 -11.20
CA ARG A 150 -1.29 -5.98 -10.05
C ARG A 150 -1.08 -7.32 -9.37
N LEU A 151 -1.02 -8.41 -10.12
CA LEU A 151 -0.74 -9.77 -9.61
C LEU A 151 0.66 -9.95 -9.01
N THR A 152 1.62 -9.13 -9.40
CA THR A 152 3.03 -9.27 -8.98
C THR A 152 3.46 -8.16 -8.03
N SER A 153 3.79 -6.99 -8.57
CA SER A 153 4.39 -5.89 -7.81
C SER A 153 3.43 -5.30 -6.78
N ASP A 154 2.14 -5.12 -7.12
CA ASP A 154 1.17 -4.53 -6.20
C ASP A 154 0.87 -5.46 -5.02
N VAL A 155 0.68 -6.76 -5.28
CA VAL A 155 0.55 -7.74 -4.19
C VAL A 155 1.80 -7.80 -3.34
N THR A 156 3.00 -7.71 -3.95
CA THR A 156 4.27 -7.70 -3.22
C THR A 156 4.39 -6.46 -2.32
N ASN A 157 3.90 -5.30 -2.74
CA ASN A 157 3.87 -4.09 -1.91
C ASN A 157 3.00 -4.29 -0.65
N ILE A 158 1.80 -4.86 -0.78
CA ILE A 158 0.93 -5.19 0.36
C ILE A 158 1.60 -6.24 1.27
N GLN A 159 2.16 -7.28 0.67
CA GLN A 159 2.87 -8.35 1.36
C GLN A 159 4.03 -7.81 2.20
N ASN A 160 4.84 -6.90 1.65
CA ASN A 160 5.94 -6.24 2.34
C ASN A 160 5.43 -5.29 3.43
N ALA A 161 4.34 -4.58 3.21
CA ALA A 161 3.74 -3.72 4.23
C ALA A 161 3.32 -4.51 5.47
N VAL A 162 2.82 -5.73 5.31
CA VAL A 162 2.50 -6.60 6.45
C VAL A 162 3.76 -7.26 7.00
N SER A 163 4.58 -7.89 6.16
CA SER A 163 5.75 -8.67 6.62
C SER A 163 6.77 -7.81 7.37
N THR A 164 7.12 -6.64 6.84
CA THR A 164 8.14 -5.75 7.40
C THR A 164 7.56 -4.59 8.19
N GLY A 165 6.35 -4.13 7.85
CA GLY A 165 5.68 -3.00 8.48
C GLY A 165 4.99 -3.34 9.79
N MET A 166 4.55 -4.59 10.00
CA MET A 166 3.80 -4.98 11.20
C MET A 166 4.63 -4.81 12.48
N ARG A 167 5.94 -5.10 12.44
CA ARG A 167 6.82 -4.98 13.60
C ARG A 167 7.00 -3.51 14.03
N PRO A 168 7.46 -2.56 13.21
CA PRO A 168 7.57 -1.16 13.61
C PRO A 168 6.20 -0.53 13.93
N PHE A 169 5.13 -0.92 13.22
CA PHE A 169 3.77 -0.44 13.49
C PHE A 169 3.25 -0.86 14.88
N GLY A 170 3.48 -2.12 15.27
CA GLY A 170 3.09 -2.61 16.60
C GLY A 170 4.02 -2.13 17.71
N ARG A 171 5.34 -2.09 17.46
CA ARG A 171 6.36 -1.73 18.44
C ARG A 171 6.34 -0.25 18.82
N SER A 172 6.26 0.66 17.82
CA SER A 172 6.47 2.09 18.08
C SER A 172 5.41 2.71 19.01
N PRO A 173 4.09 2.48 18.84
CA PRO A 173 3.08 3.00 19.77
C PRO A 173 3.23 2.42 21.17
N VAL A 174 3.48 1.11 21.29
CA VAL A 174 3.65 0.44 22.58
C VAL A 174 4.88 0.99 23.30
N MET A 175 6.02 1.11 22.59
CA MET A 175 7.25 1.67 23.14
C MET A 175 7.02 3.13 23.60
N LEU A 176 6.38 3.95 22.78
CA LEU A 176 6.13 5.36 23.11
C LEU A 176 5.28 5.50 24.39
N ILE A 177 4.20 4.73 24.49
CA ILE A 177 3.29 4.78 25.65
C ILE A 177 4.00 4.28 26.92
N PHE A 178 4.61 3.09 26.85
CA PHE A 178 5.21 2.48 28.03
C PHE A 178 6.48 3.20 28.48
N ALA A 179 7.42 3.51 27.55
CA ALA A 179 8.66 4.18 27.91
C ALA A 179 8.39 5.58 28.49
N THR A 180 7.43 6.34 27.93
CA THR A 180 7.00 7.62 28.49
C THR A 180 6.38 7.45 29.88
N SER A 181 5.51 6.44 30.06
CA SER A 181 4.90 6.15 31.36
C SER A 181 5.95 5.80 32.43
N PHE A 182 6.95 4.99 32.07
CA PHE A 182 8.04 4.64 32.98
C PHE A 182 8.95 5.84 33.28
N ALA A 183 9.23 6.69 32.30
CA ALA A 183 9.97 7.92 32.50
C ALA A 183 9.28 8.85 33.51
N PHE A 184 7.96 9.02 33.41
CA PHE A 184 7.16 9.77 34.39
C PHE A 184 7.20 9.18 35.80
N ARG A 185 7.27 7.84 35.91
CA ARG A 185 7.37 7.15 37.22
C ARG A 185 8.74 7.34 37.88
N ILE A 186 9.82 7.44 37.10
CA ILE A 186 11.17 7.65 37.64
C ILE A 186 11.29 9.06 38.17
N ASN A 187 11.02 10.07 37.34
CA ASN A 187 11.07 11.45 37.77
C ASN A 187 10.16 12.31 36.88
N SER A 188 9.09 12.85 37.46
CA SER A 188 8.10 13.66 36.74
C SER A 188 8.68 14.97 36.21
N THR A 189 9.59 15.62 36.96
CA THR A 189 10.22 16.88 36.56
C THR A 189 11.11 16.68 35.33
N LEU A 190 11.88 15.60 35.33
CA LEU A 190 12.75 15.26 34.19
C LEU A 190 11.93 14.82 32.97
N ALA A 191 10.79 14.15 33.19
CA ALA A 191 9.89 13.71 32.12
C ALA A 191 9.21 14.88 31.37
N LEU A 192 9.14 16.08 31.95
CA LEU A 192 8.67 17.28 31.25
C LEU A 192 9.54 17.63 30.04
N VAL A 193 10.80 17.18 30.00
CA VAL A 193 11.65 17.35 28.82
C VAL A 193 11.02 16.70 27.58
N PHE A 194 10.30 15.58 27.75
CA PHE A 194 9.57 14.94 26.62
C PHE A 194 8.42 15.79 26.09
N LEU A 195 7.81 16.62 26.95
CA LEU A 195 6.73 17.54 26.52
C LEU A 195 7.27 18.59 25.52
N VAL A 196 8.55 18.87 25.54
CA VAL A 196 9.21 19.76 24.57
C VAL A 196 9.81 18.95 23.42
N ALA A 197 10.53 17.87 23.73
CA ALA A 197 11.26 17.09 22.74
C ALA A 197 10.34 16.40 21.71
N LEU A 198 9.26 15.77 22.15
CA LEU A 198 8.34 15.05 21.25
C LEU A 198 7.59 15.97 20.27
N PRO A 199 6.97 17.09 20.71
CA PRO A 199 6.38 18.03 19.77
C PRO A 199 7.40 18.65 18.83
N THR A 200 8.61 18.98 19.31
CA THR A 200 9.69 19.53 18.47
C THR A 200 10.06 18.54 17.36
N LEU A 201 10.23 17.27 17.68
CA LEU A 201 10.47 16.22 16.69
C LEU A 201 9.31 16.06 15.74
N ALA A 202 8.07 16.05 16.23
CA ALA A 202 6.88 15.91 15.39
C ALA A 202 6.77 17.08 14.39
N VAL A 203 6.94 18.32 14.86
CA VAL A 203 6.94 19.52 14.01
C VAL A 203 8.05 19.44 12.96
N LEU A 204 9.26 19.05 13.36
CA LEU A 204 10.40 18.93 12.46
C LEU A 204 10.16 17.86 11.38
N LEU A 205 9.60 16.70 11.75
CA LEU A 205 9.19 15.65 10.79
C LEU A 205 8.15 16.16 9.80
N ILE A 206 7.12 16.84 10.30
CA ILE A 206 6.06 17.40 9.44
C ILE A 206 6.66 18.43 8.46
N LEU A 207 7.52 19.32 8.93
CA LEU A 207 8.19 20.31 8.08
C LEU A 207 9.04 19.64 7.00
N ILE A 208 9.79 18.59 7.35
CA ILE A 208 10.58 17.84 6.38
C ILE A 208 9.69 17.17 5.33
N ILE A 209 8.63 16.47 5.74
CA ILE A 209 7.70 15.79 4.83
C ILE A 209 7.06 16.79 3.85
N ILE A 210 6.60 17.94 4.34
CA ILE A 210 5.96 18.97 3.51
C ILE A 210 6.94 19.56 2.49
N ASN A 211 8.21 19.77 2.86
CA ASN A 211 9.19 20.34 1.95
C ASN A 211 9.81 19.32 0.99
N VAL A 212 10.04 18.10 1.44
CA VAL A 212 10.69 17.05 0.64
C VAL A 212 9.71 16.41 -0.34
N GLY A 213 8.44 16.27 0.03
CA GLY A 213 7.41 15.66 -0.82
C GLY A 213 7.32 16.24 -2.24
N PRO A 214 7.16 17.57 -2.39
CA PRO A 214 7.11 18.21 -3.72
C PRO A 214 8.41 18.04 -4.52
N LEU A 215 9.57 18.01 -3.86
CA LEU A 215 10.86 17.78 -4.53
C LEU A 215 10.98 16.37 -5.11
N TYR A 216 10.52 15.35 -4.37
CA TYR A 216 10.42 14.00 -4.89
C TYR A 216 9.44 13.90 -6.07
N GLY A 217 8.32 14.64 -6.04
CA GLY A 217 7.40 14.72 -7.17
C GLY A 217 8.06 15.30 -8.43
N ARG A 218 8.85 16.36 -8.30
CA ARG A 218 9.60 16.95 -9.43
C ARG A 218 10.68 16.00 -9.95
N MET A 219 11.41 15.35 -9.06
CA MET A 219 12.40 14.32 -9.43
C MET A 219 11.72 13.18 -10.19
N GLN A 220 10.57 12.69 -9.74
CA GLN A 220 9.82 11.64 -10.43
C GLN A 220 9.39 12.08 -11.83
N SER A 221 8.90 13.32 -12.00
CA SER A 221 8.55 13.88 -13.31
C SER A 221 9.77 13.97 -14.23
N ALA A 222 10.95 14.28 -13.70
CA ALA A 222 12.18 14.28 -14.46
C ALA A 222 12.61 12.87 -14.89
N ILE A 223 12.45 11.86 -14.02
CA ILE A 223 12.65 10.44 -14.38
C ILE A 223 11.73 10.03 -15.52
N ASP A 224 10.46 10.43 -15.48
CA ASP A 224 9.49 10.11 -16.53
C ASP A 224 9.87 10.76 -17.87
N GLN A 225 10.44 11.97 -17.84
CA GLN A 225 10.98 12.64 -19.05
C GLN A 225 12.17 11.88 -19.64
N VAL A 226 13.10 11.41 -18.79
CA VAL A 226 14.23 10.57 -19.23
C VAL A 226 13.72 9.27 -19.85
N ASN A 227 12.81 8.57 -19.19
CA ASN A 227 12.21 7.34 -19.68
C ASN A 227 11.53 7.55 -21.04
N ARG A 228 10.78 8.64 -21.20
CA ARG A 228 10.12 9.00 -22.47
C ARG A 228 11.16 9.26 -23.57
N CYS A 229 12.19 10.04 -23.28
CA CYS A 229 13.26 10.32 -24.24
C CYS A 229 13.95 9.02 -24.73
N ILE A 230 14.26 8.11 -23.79
CA ILE A 230 14.84 6.81 -24.12
C ILE A 230 13.87 5.97 -24.97
N GLN A 231 12.60 5.90 -24.59
CA GLN A 231 11.59 5.12 -25.31
C GLN A 231 11.36 5.66 -26.73
N GLU A 232 11.27 6.97 -26.91
CA GLU A 232 11.17 7.62 -28.23
C GLU A 232 12.37 7.26 -29.10
N ASN A 233 13.58 7.39 -28.57
CA ASN A 233 14.81 7.10 -29.30
C ASN A 233 14.89 5.61 -29.70
N LEU A 234 14.65 4.68 -28.76
CA LEU A 234 14.71 3.25 -29.03
C LEU A 234 13.64 2.81 -30.03
N THR A 235 12.44 3.37 -29.96
CA THR A 235 11.36 3.09 -30.91
C THR A 235 11.74 3.56 -32.32
N ALA A 236 12.35 4.75 -32.43
CA ALA A 236 12.75 5.36 -33.68
C ALA A 236 14.21 5.06 -34.07
N ILE A 237 14.92 4.13 -33.43
CA ILE A 237 16.38 3.94 -33.55
C ILE A 237 16.83 3.69 -34.99
N ARG A 238 16.02 2.99 -35.79
CA ARG A 238 16.31 2.76 -37.21
C ARG A 238 16.32 4.06 -38.02
N VAL A 239 15.36 4.97 -37.70
CA VAL A 239 15.27 6.27 -38.35
C VAL A 239 16.44 7.16 -37.92
N VAL A 240 16.77 7.21 -36.64
CA VAL A 240 17.91 7.95 -36.10
C VAL A 240 19.19 7.52 -36.77
N LYS A 241 19.40 6.20 -36.92
CA LYS A 241 20.58 5.63 -37.59
C LYS A 241 20.59 5.94 -39.08
N SER A 242 19.45 5.85 -39.77
CA SER A 242 19.36 6.11 -41.22
C SER A 242 19.67 7.57 -41.59
N TYR A 243 19.27 8.51 -40.70
CA TYR A 243 19.53 9.94 -40.89
C TYR A 243 20.82 10.44 -40.23
N VAL A 244 21.62 9.55 -39.61
CA VAL A 244 22.86 9.87 -38.89
C VAL A 244 22.66 10.98 -37.84
N ARG A 245 21.54 10.92 -37.09
CA ARG A 245 21.16 11.91 -36.10
C ARG A 245 21.54 11.51 -34.67
N GLY A 246 22.52 10.64 -34.49
CA GLY A 246 22.96 10.16 -33.16
C GLY A 246 23.40 11.30 -32.23
N ASP A 247 24.20 12.24 -32.75
CA ASP A 247 24.71 13.35 -31.93
C ASP A 247 23.59 14.27 -31.43
N TYR A 248 22.58 14.52 -32.24
CA TYR A 248 21.39 15.28 -31.85
C TYR A 248 20.62 14.58 -30.70
N GLU A 249 20.44 13.27 -30.78
CA GLU A 249 19.75 12.51 -29.73
C GLU A 249 20.59 12.46 -28.44
N VAL A 250 21.92 12.42 -28.52
CA VAL A 250 22.81 12.51 -27.35
C VAL A 250 22.68 13.89 -26.69
N GLU A 251 22.66 14.97 -27.48
CA GLU A 251 22.46 16.33 -26.94
C GLU A 251 21.07 16.47 -26.27
N LYS A 252 20.00 16.02 -26.96
CA LYS A 252 18.64 16.00 -26.42
C LYS A 252 18.56 15.23 -25.10
N PHE A 253 19.16 14.04 -25.03
CA PHE A 253 19.24 13.24 -23.82
C PHE A 253 20.05 13.96 -22.72
N GLY A 254 21.15 14.61 -23.08
CA GLY A 254 21.99 15.37 -22.14
C GLY A 254 21.20 16.44 -21.38
N VAL A 255 20.35 17.19 -22.08
CA VAL A 255 19.48 18.22 -21.45
C VAL A 255 18.52 17.61 -20.44
N VAL A 256 17.84 16.52 -20.80
CA VAL A 256 16.88 15.85 -19.93
C VAL A 256 17.57 15.20 -18.72
N ASN A 257 18.75 14.61 -18.94
CA ASN A 257 19.56 13.99 -17.89
C ASN A 257 20.12 15.02 -16.89
N GLU A 258 20.55 16.20 -17.35
CA GLU A 258 21.01 17.27 -16.46
C GLU A 258 19.85 17.85 -15.63
N ASN A 259 18.64 17.94 -16.21
CA ASN A 259 17.44 18.28 -15.45
C ASN A 259 17.15 17.25 -14.35
N LEU A 260 17.23 15.95 -14.66
CA LEU A 260 17.06 14.89 -13.64
C LEU A 260 18.10 15.00 -12.54
N LYS A 261 19.36 15.23 -12.91
CA LYS A 261 20.44 15.44 -11.93
C LYS A 261 20.13 16.62 -11.02
N SER A 262 19.76 17.78 -11.56
CA SER A 262 19.43 18.97 -10.77
C SER A 262 18.25 18.75 -9.81
N GLU A 263 17.16 18.16 -10.28
CA GLU A 263 16.02 17.87 -9.41
C GLU A 263 16.32 16.78 -8.37
N SER A 264 17.16 15.79 -8.70
CA SER A 264 17.64 14.78 -7.77
C SER A 264 18.54 15.39 -6.69
N GLU A 265 19.48 16.28 -7.04
CA GLU A 265 20.35 16.98 -6.10
C GLU A 265 19.53 17.81 -5.10
N LYS A 266 18.48 18.51 -5.56
CA LYS A 266 17.58 19.27 -4.66
C LYS A 266 16.79 18.33 -3.73
N ALA A 267 16.23 17.25 -4.27
CA ALA A 267 15.43 16.30 -3.50
C ALA A 267 16.29 15.60 -2.43
N PHE A 268 17.40 14.99 -2.83
CA PHE A 268 18.30 14.29 -1.92
C PHE A 268 19.05 15.25 -0.97
N GLY A 269 19.49 16.42 -1.45
CA GLY A 269 20.13 17.43 -0.62
C GLY A 269 19.25 17.90 0.54
N THR A 270 17.94 18.07 0.28
CA THR A 270 16.98 18.41 1.34
C THR A 270 16.67 17.20 2.22
N ALA A 271 16.53 16.01 1.63
CA ALA A 271 16.22 14.79 2.38
C ALA A 271 17.36 14.37 3.34
N VAL A 272 18.62 14.58 2.96
CA VAL A 272 19.80 14.28 3.79
C VAL A 272 19.79 15.08 5.10
N LEU A 273 19.21 16.28 5.12
CA LEU A 273 19.11 17.11 6.34
C LEU A 273 18.23 16.46 7.43
N ASN A 274 17.40 15.47 7.05
CA ASN A 274 16.54 14.79 8.02
C ASN A 274 17.33 14.12 9.16
N MET A 275 18.36 13.35 8.82
CA MET A 275 19.16 12.64 9.84
C MET A 275 19.91 13.59 10.80
N PRO A 276 20.67 14.60 10.32
CA PRO A 276 21.30 15.58 11.20
C PRO A 276 20.31 16.36 12.06
N ALA A 277 19.17 16.75 11.52
CA ALA A 277 18.16 17.48 12.26
C ALA A 277 17.56 16.63 13.40
N MET A 278 17.26 15.35 13.13
CA MET A 278 16.82 14.42 14.16
C MET A 278 17.87 14.18 15.23
N GLN A 279 19.13 14.00 14.82
CA GLN A 279 20.26 13.85 15.75
C GLN A 279 20.45 15.10 16.61
N PHE A 280 20.29 16.28 16.03
CA PHE A 280 20.40 17.54 16.79
C PHE A 280 19.36 17.61 17.91
N VAL A 281 18.10 17.30 17.63
CA VAL A 281 17.03 17.25 18.67
C VAL A 281 17.34 16.17 19.70
N MET A 282 17.80 15.00 19.26
CA MET A 282 18.16 13.88 20.14
C MET A 282 19.28 14.29 21.11
N TYR A 283 20.40 14.79 20.59
CA TYR A 283 21.51 15.22 21.44
C TYR A 283 21.16 16.43 22.31
N GLY A 284 20.39 17.39 21.80
CA GLY A 284 19.85 18.49 22.59
C GLY A 284 18.98 18.01 23.75
N THR A 285 18.13 17.00 23.51
CA THR A 285 17.33 16.37 24.56
C THR A 285 18.21 15.67 25.60
N ILE A 286 19.21 14.90 25.16
CA ILE A 286 20.18 14.23 26.06
C ILE A 286 20.93 15.24 26.89
N LEU A 287 21.44 16.35 26.33
CA LEU A 287 22.13 17.41 27.06
C LEU A 287 21.20 18.07 28.07
N GLY A 288 19.96 18.39 27.71
CA GLY A 288 18.98 18.94 28.63
C GLY A 288 18.72 18.00 29.83
N ILE A 289 18.58 16.70 29.57
CA ILE A 289 18.40 15.69 30.62
C ILE A 289 19.62 15.55 31.51
N LEU A 290 20.82 15.58 30.97
CA LEU A 290 22.07 15.53 31.73
C LEU A 290 22.21 16.74 32.62
N LEU A 291 21.90 17.95 32.14
CA LEU A 291 21.98 19.19 32.91
C LEU A 291 20.97 19.22 34.06
N ILE A 292 19.69 18.92 33.75
CA ILE A 292 18.62 18.92 34.77
C ILE A 292 18.78 17.72 35.70
N GLY A 293 19.07 16.53 35.19
CA GLY A 293 19.27 15.32 35.98
C GLY A 293 20.51 15.41 36.88
N GLY A 294 21.63 15.97 36.39
CA GLY A 294 22.82 16.22 37.17
C GLY A 294 22.56 17.18 38.34
N ARG A 295 21.74 18.23 38.12
CA ARG A 295 21.29 19.12 39.18
C ARG A 295 20.43 18.39 40.23
N LEU A 296 19.46 17.60 39.80
CA LEU A 296 18.61 16.80 40.69
C LEU A 296 19.41 15.79 41.52
N ILE A 297 20.46 15.19 40.94
CA ILE A 297 21.36 14.29 41.66
C ILE A 297 22.13 15.07 42.74
N ASN A 298 22.67 16.26 42.41
CA ASN A 298 23.40 17.08 43.36
C ASN A 298 22.50 17.57 44.51
N GLU A 299 21.21 17.79 44.25
CA GLU A 299 20.20 18.14 45.24
C GLU A 299 19.67 16.92 46.03
N GLY A 300 20.15 15.71 45.73
CA GLY A 300 19.72 14.46 46.39
C GLY A 300 18.30 13.99 46.00
N GLN A 301 17.70 14.54 44.95
CA GLN A 301 16.35 14.22 44.51
C GLN A 301 16.30 13.07 43.48
N MET A 302 17.45 12.61 43.00
CA MET A 302 17.58 11.57 41.98
C MET A 302 18.85 10.75 42.14
N MET A 303 18.81 9.48 41.86
CA MET A 303 19.96 8.58 41.87
C MET A 303 20.65 8.51 40.48
N ILE A 304 21.92 8.10 40.45
CA ILE A 304 22.69 7.99 39.17
C ILE A 304 22.12 6.96 38.23
N GLY A 305 21.72 5.79 38.75
CA GLY A 305 21.11 4.72 37.95
C GLY A 305 19.76 5.14 37.35
N GLN A 306 18.96 5.92 38.08
CA GLN A 306 17.74 6.50 37.57
C GLN A 306 17.99 7.43 36.36
N LEU A 307 19.03 8.28 36.41
CA LEU A 307 19.41 9.12 35.28
C LEU A 307 19.85 8.29 34.06
N THR A 308 20.63 7.22 34.28
CA THR A 308 21.10 6.30 33.23
C THR A 308 19.92 5.61 32.54
N SER A 309 18.94 5.13 33.32
CA SER A 309 17.71 4.55 32.77
C SER A 309 16.89 5.54 31.99
N PHE A 310 16.80 6.76 32.48
CA PHE A 310 16.07 7.84 31.82
C PHE A 310 16.67 8.16 30.46
N LEU A 311 17.99 8.23 30.33
CA LEU A 311 18.70 8.41 29.07
C LEU A 311 18.40 7.24 28.08
N SER A 312 18.36 6.00 28.59
CA SER A 312 18.01 4.85 27.78
C SER A 312 16.57 4.96 27.23
N TYR A 313 15.62 5.38 28.05
CA TYR A 313 14.24 5.61 27.59
C TYR A 313 14.13 6.70 26.53
N VAL A 314 14.90 7.79 26.66
CA VAL A 314 14.97 8.83 25.62
C VAL A 314 15.36 8.23 24.29
N LEU A 315 16.43 7.45 24.24
CA LEU A 315 16.89 6.79 23.00
C LEU A 315 15.83 5.86 22.41
N LEU A 316 15.16 5.06 23.25
CA LEU A 316 14.09 4.15 22.82
C LEU A 316 12.88 4.91 22.24
N ILE A 317 12.44 6.00 22.89
CA ILE A 317 11.33 6.83 22.45
C ILE A 317 11.66 7.50 21.11
N LEU A 318 12.82 8.13 21.00
CA LEU A 318 13.23 8.85 19.79
C LEU A 318 13.41 7.89 18.60
N ASN A 319 14.04 6.72 18.82
CA ASN A 319 14.13 5.68 17.79
C ASN A 319 12.77 5.15 17.34
N SER A 320 11.84 4.98 18.28
CA SER A 320 10.48 4.53 17.95
C SER A 320 9.73 5.53 17.08
N LEU A 321 9.92 6.83 17.34
CA LEU A 321 9.32 7.90 16.53
C LEU A 321 9.89 7.91 15.09
N MET A 322 11.22 7.72 14.95
CA MET A 322 11.84 7.60 13.62
C MET A 322 11.37 6.39 12.83
N MET A 323 11.21 5.24 13.49
CA MET A 323 10.65 4.04 12.85
C MET A 323 9.22 4.25 12.35
N MET A 324 8.41 5.01 13.08
CA MET A 324 7.03 5.32 12.71
C MET A 324 6.93 6.11 11.40
N SER A 325 7.87 7.01 11.15
CA SER A 325 7.97 7.75 9.88
C SER A 325 8.14 6.82 8.67
N ASN A 326 8.98 5.81 8.78
CA ASN A 326 9.20 4.84 7.70
C ASN A 326 7.96 3.97 7.42
N VAL A 327 7.20 3.63 8.47
CA VAL A 327 5.94 2.88 8.34
C VAL A 327 4.91 3.68 7.54
N PHE A 328 4.83 4.98 7.76
CA PHE A 328 3.88 5.83 7.04
C PHE A 328 4.11 5.78 5.51
N LEU A 329 5.36 5.88 5.07
CA LEU A 329 5.71 5.78 3.64
C LEU A 329 5.36 4.39 3.06
N LEU A 330 5.61 3.33 3.82
CA LEU A 330 5.28 1.97 3.41
C LEU A 330 3.76 1.78 3.27
N MET A 331 2.98 2.31 4.22
CA MET A 331 1.52 2.27 4.19
C MET A 331 0.94 3.02 2.99
N THR A 332 1.45 4.22 2.68
CA THR A 332 0.96 5.01 1.54
C THR A 332 1.12 4.25 0.22
N ARG A 333 2.28 3.63 -0.01
CA ARG A 333 2.51 2.80 -1.21
C ARG A 333 1.59 1.58 -1.26
N SER A 334 1.39 0.93 -0.11
CA SER A 334 0.55 -0.24 0.01
C SER A 334 -0.93 0.07 -0.25
N LEU A 335 -1.42 1.24 0.18
CA LEU A 335 -2.79 1.68 -0.09
C LEU A 335 -3.03 1.89 -1.59
N ALA A 336 -2.14 2.58 -2.28
CA ALA A 336 -2.27 2.76 -3.73
C ALA A 336 -2.26 1.42 -4.50
N SER A 337 -1.45 0.44 -4.05
CA SER A 337 -1.46 -0.90 -4.61
C SER A 337 -2.76 -1.65 -4.29
N ALA A 338 -3.30 -1.47 -3.07
CA ALA A 338 -4.56 -2.06 -2.65
C ALA A 338 -5.75 -1.57 -3.48
N GLU A 339 -5.81 -0.28 -3.81
CA GLU A 339 -6.83 0.31 -4.68
C GLU A 339 -6.85 -0.35 -6.05
N ARG A 340 -5.67 -0.48 -6.69
CA ARG A 340 -5.56 -1.13 -8.01
C ARG A 340 -5.95 -2.61 -7.98
N ILE A 341 -5.61 -3.34 -6.92
CA ILE A 341 -6.00 -4.73 -6.75
C ILE A 341 -7.52 -4.86 -6.56
N MET A 342 -8.10 -3.99 -5.71
CA MET A 342 -9.55 -4.03 -5.47
C MET A 342 -10.35 -3.63 -6.70
N GLU A 343 -9.82 -2.75 -7.55
CA GLU A 343 -10.43 -2.44 -8.85
C GLU A 343 -10.60 -3.71 -9.70
N VAL A 344 -9.60 -4.60 -9.72
CA VAL A 344 -9.73 -5.90 -10.41
C VAL A 344 -10.73 -6.82 -9.70
N ILE A 345 -10.68 -6.93 -8.38
CA ILE A 345 -11.57 -7.85 -7.65
C ILE A 345 -13.04 -7.42 -7.75
N ASP A 346 -13.29 -6.10 -7.77
CA ASP A 346 -14.63 -5.51 -7.77
C ASP A 346 -15.23 -5.34 -9.17
N GLU A 347 -14.42 -5.48 -10.21
CA GLU A 347 -14.88 -5.32 -11.59
C GLU A 347 -16.10 -6.20 -11.85
N LYS A 348 -17.15 -5.62 -12.41
CA LYS A 348 -18.39 -6.33 -12.73
C LYS A 348 -18.19 -7.17 -13.99
N ILE A 349 -18.53 -8.44 -13.89
CA ILE A 349 -18.52 -9.34 -15.03
C ILE A 349 -19.77 -9.00 -15.87
N ASP A 350 -19.57 -8.67 -17.13
CA ASP A 350 -20.66 -8.26 -18.05
C ASP A 350 -21.37 -9.47 -18.67
N ILE A 351 -20.67 -10.59 -18.88
CA ILE A 351 -21.24 -11.83 -19.42
C ILE A 351 -21.46 -12.81 -18.27
N THR A 352 -22.74 -13.03 -17.91
CA THR A 352 -23.16 -13.97 -16.87
C THR A 352 -24.16 -14.95 -17.37
N ASP A 353 -24.32 -16.06 -16.66
CA ASP A 353 -25.32 -17.10 -16.96
C ASP A 353 -26.66 -16.94 -16.20
N GLU A 354 -26.91 -15.72 -15.62
CA GLU A 354 -28.10 -15.47 -14.79
C GLU A 354 -29.42 -15.72 -15.52
N ASN A 355 -29.47 -15.47 -16.83
CA ASN A 355 -30.67 -15.71 -17.66
C ASN A 355 -30.54 -16.95 -18.54
N ALA A 356 -29.52 -17.77 -18.34
CA ALA A 356 -29.26 -18.94 -19.15
C ALA A 356 -30.25 -20.05 -18.82
N LYS A 357 -30.76 -20.69 -19.88
CA LYS A 357 -31.60 -21.91 -19.82
C LYS A 357 -30.66 -23.10 -19.99
N ASP A 358 -30.96 -24.23 -19.36
CA ASP A 358 -30.16 -25.46 -19.51
C ASP A 358 -30.43 -26.11 -20.88
N ILE A 359 -29.88 -25.49 -21.92
CA ILE A 359 -30.02 -25.89 -23.32
C ILE A 359 -28.66 -26.04 -23.98
N ALA A 360 -28.57 -26.90 -24.97
CA ALA A 360 -27.39 -27.11 -25.80
C ALA A 360 -27.69 -26.80 -27.27
N VAL A 361 -26.65 -26.43 -28.02
CA VAL A 361 -26.75 -26.23 -29.46
C VAL A 361 -27.02 -27.57 -30.14
N ALA A 362 -28.07 -27.64 -30.99
CA ALA A 362 -28.53 -28.89 -31.61
C ALA A 362 -28.16 -28.99 -33.09
N LYS A 363 -28.42 -27.94 -33.87
CA LYS A 363 -28.26 -27.95 -35.34
C LYS A 363 -27.18 -27.02 -35.85
N GLY A 364 -26.88 -25.96 -35.11
CA GLY A 364 -25.89 -24.96 -35.48
C GLY A 364 -26.40 -23.98 -36.56
N GLU A 365 -27.68 -23.66 -36.59
CA GLU A 365 -28.26 -22.59 -37.39
C GLU A 365 -27.89 -21.22 -36.74
N ILE A 366 -27.39 -20.28 -37.52
CA ILE A 366 -26.94 -18.98 -36.99
C ILE A 366 -27.73 -17.86 -37.67
N GLU A 367 -28.29 -16.96 -36.87
CA GLU A 367 -29.01 -15.78 -37.35
C GLU A 367 -28.47 -14.51 -36.64
N PHE A 368 -28.15 -13.49 -37.43
CA PHE A 368 -27.89 -12.13 -37.00
C PHE A 368 -29.12 -11.32 -37.38
N ASP A 369 -29.74 -10.68 -36.37
CA ASP A 369 -30.96 -9.93 -36.50
C ASP A 369 -30.71 -8.47 -36.07
N HIS A 370 -30.55 -7.58 -37.05
CA HIS A 370 -30.28 -6.13 -36.87
C HIS A 370 -29.19 -5.84 -35.86
N VAL A 371 -28.02 -6.51 -35.96
CA VAL A 371 -26.93 -6.43 -34.99
C VAL A 371 -26.12 -5.15 -35.13
N TRP A 372 -25.99 -4.46 -34.02
CA TRP A 372 -25.10 -3.30 -33.81
C TRP A 372 -24.10 -3.62 -32.70
N PHE A 373 -22.84 -3.26 -32.92
CA PHE A 373 -21.80 -3.55 -31.94
C PHE A 373 -20.76 -2.44 -31.85
N LYS A 374 -20.31 -2.13 -30.65
CA LYS A 374 -19.15 -1.29 -30.33
C LYS A 374 -18.41 -1.84 -29.13
N TYR A 375 -17.06 -1.75 -29.09
CA TYR A 375 -16.24 -2.27 -28.01
C TYR A 375 -16.33 -1.45 -26.72
N LYS A 376 -16.63 -0.14 -26.83
CA LYS A 376 -16.76 0.75 -25.67
C LYS A 376 -18.07 1.53 -25.78
N ASP A 377 -18.81 1.62 -24.70
CA ASP A 377 -20.06 2.37 -24.66
C ASP A 377 -19.89 3.85 -24.96
N THR A 378 -18.72 4.41 -24.65
CA THR A 378 -18.36 5.79 -24.93
C THR A 378 -17.97 6.05 -26.38
N ALA A 379 -17.77 5.01 -27.21
CA ALA A 379 -17.43 5.18 -28.63
C ALA A 379 -18.59 5.79 -29.40
N LYS A 380 -18.29 6.82 -30.24
CA LYS A 380 -19.28 7.50 -31.07
C LYS A 380 -19.74 6.65 -32.25
N GLU A 381 -18.86 5.83 -32.79
CA GLU A 381 -19.10 5.04 -33.98
C GLU A 381 -19.26 3.55 -33.62
N TYR A 382 -20.16 2.90 -34.36
CA TYR A 382 -20.35 1.45 -34.26
C TYR A 382 -19.32 0.74 -35.15
N VAL A 383 -18.82 -0.38 -34.66
CA VAL A 383 -17.91 -1.27 -35.40
C VAL A 383 -18.71 -2.17 -36.35
N LEU A 384 -19.91 -2.59 -35.96
CA LEU A 384 -20.90 -3.22 -36.78
C LEU A 384 -22.19 -2.41 -36.72
N SER A 385 -22.82 -2.16 -37.88
CA SER A 385 -24.03 -1.36 -38.02
C SER A 385 -25.06 -2.11 -38.85
N ASP A 386 -26.18 -2.45 -38.21
CA ASP A 386 -27.36 -3.08 -38.84
C ASP A 386 -27.04 -4.34 -39.67
N VAL A 387 -26.29 -5.25 -39.07
CA VAL A 387 -25.90 -6.50 -39.73
C VAL A 387 -26.98 -7.56 -39.55
N SER A 388 -27.55 -8.03 -40.68
CA SER A 388 -28.56 -9.08 -40.70
C SER A 388 -28.24 -10.16 -41.75
N PHE A 389 -28.16 -11.40 -41.32
CA PHE A 389 -28.00 -12.56 -42.22
C PHE A 389 -28.38 -13.86 -41.50
N HIS A 390 -28.58 -14.93 -42.28
CA HIS A 390 -28.95 -16.21 -41.78
C HIS A 390 -28.10 -17.32 -42.43
N ILE A 391 -27.56 -18.22 -41.60
CA ILE A 391 -26.73 -19.36 -42.01
C ILE A 391 -27.44 -20.66 -41.60
N LYS A 392 -27.73 -21.51 -42.59
CA LYS A 392 -28.37 -22.82 -42.35
C LYS A 392 -27.36 -23.85 -41.83
N PRO A 393 -27.85 -24.89 -41.15
CA PRO A 393 -26.98 -25.99 -40.68
C PRO A 393 -26.20 -26.63 -41.87
N GLY A 394 -24.88 -26.86 -41.64
CA GLY A 394 -23.99 -27.45 -42.63
C GLY A 394 -23.57 -26.51 -43.79
N GLN A 395 -24.00 -25.26 -43.78
CA GLN A 395 -23.61 -24.27 -44.79
C GLN A 395 -22.20 -23.71 -44.52
N THR A 396 -21.40 -23.61 -45.60
CA THR A 396 -20.13 -22.89 -45.54
C THR A 396 -20.31 -21.45 -46.02
N VAL A 397 -19.88 -20.47 -45.21
CA VAL A 397 -20.02 -19.04 -45.50
C VAL A 397 -18.67 -18.37 -45.58
N GLY A 398 -18.40 -17.66 -46.66
CA GLY A 398 -17.21 -16.86 -46.85
C GLY A 398 -17.45 -15.40 -46.47
N ILE A 399 -16.66 -14.85 -45.56
CA ILE A 399 -16.70 -13.44 -45.16
C ILE A 399 -15.53 -12.71 -45.76
N ILE A 400 -15.77 -11.82 -46.73
CA ILE A 400 -14.74 -11.09 -47.48
C ILE A 400 -14.81 -9.62 -47.13
N GLY A 401 -13.64 -8.98 -47.02
CA GLY A 401 -13.51 -7.55 -46.72
C GLY A 401 -12.07 -7.15 -46.48
N GLN A 402 -11.81 -5.85 -46.51
CA GLN A 402 -10.47 -5.29 -46.27
C GLN A 402 -10.01 -5.54 -44.84
N THR A 403 -8.69 -5.35 -44.56
CA THR A 403 -8.19 -5.35 -43.21
C THR A 403 -8.84 -4.21 -42.42
N GLY A 404 -9.32 -4.48 -41.21
CA GLY A 404 -10.06 -3.52 -40.41
C GLY A 404 -11.58 -3.48 -40.65
N SER A 405 -12.15 -4.28 -41.56
CA SER A 405 -13.61 -4.34 -41.84
C SER A 405 -14.41 -5.18 -40.84
N SER A 406 -13.92 -5.37 -39.63
CA SER A 406 -14.61 -5.98 -38.48
C SER A 406 -15.08 -7.44 -38.66
N LYS A 407 -14.44 -8.19 -39.59
CA LYS A 407 -14.74 -9.62 -39.81
C LYS A 407 -14.55 -10.46 -38.54
N THR A 408 -13.43 -10.28 -37.87
CA THR A 408 -13.12 -10.97 -36.61
C THR A 408 -14.13 -10.64 -35.52
N THR A 409 -14.51 -9.37 -35.42
CA THR A 409 -15.53 -8.90 -34.47
C THR A 409 -16.89 -9.66 -34.71
N LEU A 410 -17.31 -9.77 -35.95
CA LEU A 410 -18.54 -10.45 -36.28
C LEU A 410 -18.50 -11.92 -35.83
N VAL A 411 -17.40 -12.62 -36.11
CA VAL A 411 -17.25 -14.04 -35.73
C VAL A 411 -17.21 -14.21 -34.21
N GLN A 412 -16.59 -13.27 -33.48
CA GLN A 412 -16.50 -13.29 -32.02
C GLN A 412 -17.84 -13.15 -31.30
N LEU A 413 -18.86 -12.60 -31.94
CA LEU A 413 -20.20 -12.48 -31.37
C LEU A 413 -20.96 -13.85 -31.37
N ILE A 414 -20.61 -14.80 -32.23
CA ILE A 414 -21.25 -16.11 -32.29
C ILE A 414 -21.03 -16.92 -30.99
N PRO A 415 -19.80 -17.13 -30.49
CA PRO A 415 -19.57 -17.82 -29.22
C PRO A 415 -19.76 -16.87 -27.99
N ARG A 416 -20.42 -15.72 -28.20
CA ARG A 416 -20.68 -14.74 -27.15
C ARG A 416 -19.41 -14.36 -26.40
N LEU A 417 -18.31 -13.98 -27.13
CA LEU A 417 -17.14 -13.42 -26.53
C LEU A 417 -17.38 -11.94 -26.10
N TYR A 418 -18.32 -11.29 -26.79
CA TYR A 418 -18.88 -9.97 -26.47
C TYR A 418 -20.40 -10.05 -26.65
N ASP A 419 -21.13 -9.23 -25.91
CA ASP A 419 -22.56 -9.02 -26.11
C ASP A 419 -22.83 -7.91 -27.14
N VAL A 420 -23.83 -8.07 -27.98
CA VAL A 420 -24.24 -7.06 -28.95
C VAL A 420 -24.79 -5.82 -28.25
N THR A 421 -24.56 -4.64 -28.84
CA THR A 421 -25.09 -3.37 -28.32
C THR A 421 -26.57 -3.18 -28.62
N LYS A 422 -27.01 -3.60 -29.84
CA LYS A 422 -28.41 -3.65 -30.25
C LYS A 422 -28.62 -4.86 -31.21
N GLY A 423 -29.88 -5.28 -31.34
CA GLY A 423 -30.22 -6.46 -32.12
C GLY A 423 -29.93 -7.74 -31.35
N GLU A 424 -29.94 -8.87 -32.04
CA GLU A 424 -29.79 -10.20 -31.46
C GLU A 424 -28.94 -11.11 -32.36
N VAL A 425 -28.14 -11.97 -31.73
CA VAL A 425 -27.52 -13.13 -32.36
C VAL A 425 -28.23 -14.36 -31.84
N LYS A 426 -28.74 -15.18 -32.75
CA LYS A 426 -29.48 -16.40 -32.40
C LYS A 426 -28.76 -17.62 -32.94
N ILE A 427 -28.78 -18.71 -32.17
CA ILE A 427 -28.36 -20.05 -32.61
C ILE A 427 -29.52 -20.99 -32.41
N ASP A 428 -29.85 -21.76 -33.44
CA ASP A 428 -31.05 -22.62 -33.47
C ASP A 428 -32.34 -21.87 -33.07
N GLY A 429 -32.47 -20.60 -33.47
CA GLY A 429 -33.62 -19.72 -33.17
C GLY A 429 -33.66 -19.18 -31.73
N ILE A 430 -32.64 -19.44 -30.88
CA ILE A 430 -32.58 -19.02 -29.49
C ILE A 430 -31.47 -17.99 -29.37
N ASN A 431 -31.71 -16.87 -28.63
CA ASN A 431 -30.72 -15.84 -28.40
C ASN A 431 -29.49 -16.41 -27.67
N VAL A 432 -28.27 -16.06 -28.11
CA VAL A 432 -27.03 -16.53 -27.51
C VAL A 432 -26.92 -16.18 -26.02
N LYS A 433 -27.65 -15.15 -25.54
CA LYS A 433 -27.70 -14.74 -24.12
C LYS A 433 -28.47 -15.73 -23.24
N GLU A 434 -29.31 -16.59 -23.85
CA GLU A 434 -30.10 -17.58 -23.11
C GLU A 434 -29.39 -18.94 -23.00
N TYR A 435 -28.26 -19.12 -23.69
CA TYR A 435 -27.41 -20.29 -23.53
C TYR A 435 -26.47 -20.16 -22.36
N PRO A 436 -26.20 -21.24 -21.56
CA PRO A 436 -25.05 -21.28 -20.70
C PRO A 436 -23.79 -21.06 -21.54
N VAL A 437 -22.92 -20.10 -21.12
CA VAL A 437 -21.71 -19.74 -21.88
C VAL A 437 -20.85 -20.96 -22.18
N ARG A 438 -20.78 -21.91 -21.25
CA ARG A 438 -20.04 -23.15 -21.45
C ARG A 438 -20.62 -24.01 -22.58
N HIS A 439 -21.93 -24.28 -22.58
CA HIS A 439 -22.57 -25.10 -23.60
C HIS A 439 -22.46 -24.47 -24.98
N LEU A 440 -22.57 -23.14 -25.06
CA LEU A 440 -22.40 -22.40 -26.31
C LEU A 440 -20.97 -22.53 -26.86
N ARG A 441 -19.96 -22.33 -26.01
CA ARG A 441 -18.54 -22.37 -26.41
C ARG A 441 -18.02 -23.78 -26.65
N ASP A 442 -18.58 -24.79 -26.00
CA ASP A 442 -18.25 -26.18 -26.27
C ASP A 442 -18.75 -26.63 -27.68
N ALA A 443 -19.79 -25.96 -28.21
CA ALA A 443 -20.35 -26.23 -29.54
C ALA A 443 -19.68 -25.41 -30.67
N VAL A 444 -18.92 -24.36 -30.36
CA VAL A 444 -18.31 -23.44 -31.34
C VAL A 444 -16.82 -23.49 -31.24
N ALA A 445 -16.15 -24.08 -32.23
CA ALA A 445 -14.68 -24.03 -32.31
C ALA A 445 -14.22 -22.79 -33.09
N MET A 446 -13.29 -22.03 -32.52
CA MET A 446 -12.59 -20.92 -33.19
C MET A 446 -11.15 -21.33 -33.42
N VAL A 447 -10.64 -21.10 -34.64
CA VAL A 447 -9.27 -21.40 -35.06
C VAL A 447 -8.53 -20.10 -35.40
#